data_682f344e02328e268e4e3c6ceface11d
#
_entry.id   682f344e02328e268e4e3c6ceface11d
#
_cell.length_a   1.000
_cell.length_b   1.000
_cell.length_c   1.000
_cell.angle_alpha   90.00
_cell.angle_beta   90.00
_cell.angle_gamma   90.00
#
_symmetry.space_group_name_H-M   'P 1'
#
loop_
_entity.id
_entity.type
_entity.pdbx_description
1 polymer ?
#
loop_
_entity_poly.entity_id
_entity_poly.type
_entity_poly.pdbx_seq_one_letter_code
_entity_poly.pdbx_strand_id
1 'polypeptide(L)'
;MRLSHSVFALCFVAFAAHAQPYPAKPVRVLVGYAAGSSTDIVGRVMADRLGAHWKQTVFVENRGGAAGNLAADAVAKAQGDGYTLLFAQNGLAISAAALPNLPYSAERDLLPLAPVAATPHILIVGPDFPAKNVQELIAAARAEPGKLTFASSGVGNSDHLCGELFNMMAGIRAIHVPYKGGAPAVQDVIPGRVAYYFAGMPVGLPLVNSGRARALGVTSKQRFPAAPNVPTIAEQGLPQYEATLWQGFFAPVSISPVLGALIASDVETVLKQPDTREKLAKVGVALFEDNQASFRRFFSADIAKWKALVKSTNLKLE
;
A
#
# COMPACT_ATOMS: atom_id res chain seq x y z
N MET A 1 -47.77 71.99 -4.95
CA MET A 1 -46.87 71.12 -4.19
C MET A 1 -46.82 69.76 -4.92
N ARG A 2 -45.78 69.50 -5.67
CA ARG A 2 -45.57 68.21 -6.39
C ARG A 2 -44.45 67.45 -5.69
N LEU A 3 -44.79 66.34 -5.02
CA LEU A 3 -43.80 65.42 -4.44
C LEU A 3 -43.22 64.53 -5.54
N SER A 4 -41.91 64.68 -5.78
CA SER A 4 -41.17 63.80 -6.65
C SER A 4 -40.71 62.55 -5.85
N HIS A 5 -41.18 61.37 -6.27
CA HIS A 5 -40.73 60.07 -5.71
C HIS A 5 -39.52 59.60 -6.51
N SER A 6 -38.33 59.75 -5.95
CA SER A 6 -37.10 59.11 -6.53
C SER A 6 -37.05 57.63 -6.06
N VAL A 7 -37.27 56.73 -7.03
CA VAL A 7 -37.09 55.28 -6.84
C VAL A 7 -35.62 54.99 -6.99
N PHE A 8 -34.96 54.62 -5.88
CA PHE A 8 -33.56 54.18 -5.89
C PHE A 8 -33.55 52.68 -6.21
N ALA A 9 -33.20 52.34 -7.43
CA ALA A 9 -33.04 50.96 -7.90
C ALA A 9 -31.72 50.39 -7.33
N LEU A 10 -31.80 49.52 -6.31
CA LEU A 10 -30.67 48.78 -5.75
C LEU A 10 -30.34 47.63 -6.69
N CYS A 11 -29.29 47.78 -7.54
CA CYS A 11 -28.75 46.70 -8.34
C CYS A 11 -28.00 45.72 -7.43
N PHE A 12 -28.63 44.58 -7.11
CA PHE A 12 -27.94 43.43 -6.56
C PHE A 12 -27.03 42.80 -7.62
N VAL A 13 -25.74 43.09 -7.56
CA VAL A 13 -24.73 42.37 -8.32
C VAL A 13 -24.52 41.02 -7.59
N ALA A 14 -25.17 39.96 -8.08
CA ALA A 14 -24.90 38.61 -7.67
C ALA A 14 -23.44 38.26 -8.11
N PHE A 15 -22.52 38.30 -7.17
CA PHE A 15 -21.20 37.67 -7.35
C PHE A 15 -21.44 36.16 -7.51
N ALA A 16 -21.43 35.70 -8.77
CA ALA A 16 -21.31 34.27 -9.04
C ALA A 16 -19.98 33.81 -8.40
N ALA A 17 -20.03 33.21 -7.23
CA ALA A 17 -18.88 32.54 -6.66
C ALA A 17 -18.48 31.42 -7.64
N HIS A 18 -17.52 31.69 -8.51
CA HIS A 18 -16.90 30.64 -9.33
C HIS A 18 -16.17 29.74 -8.35
N ALA A 19 -16.76 28.59 -8.06
CA ALA A 19 -16.05 27.52 -7.34
C ALA A 19 -14.74 27.28 -8.10
N GLN A 20 -13.60 27.56 -7.46
CA GLN A 20 -12.30 27.31 -8.07
C GLN A 20 -12.21 25.82 -8.40
N PRO A 21 -11.75 25.45 -9.61
CA PRO A 21 -11.62 24.05 -9.99
C PRO A 21 -10.67 23.35 -9.01
N TYR A 22 -11.08 22.19 -8.51
CA TYR A 22 -10.20 21.36 -7.69
C TYR A 22 -9.18 20.66 -8.58
N PRO A 23 -7.88 20.60 -8.16
CA PRO A 23 -7.27 21.30 -7.03
C PRO A 23 -6.73 22.68 -7.42
N ALA A 24 -7.01 23.70 -6.57
CA ALA A 24 -6.50 25.08 -6.76
C ALA A 24 -5.18 25.35 -6.00
N LYS A 25 -4.72 24.41 -5.16
CA LYS A 25 -3.48 24.48 -4.37
C LYS A 25 -2.81 23.09 -4.31
N PRO A 26 -1.55 22.98 -3.85
CA PRO A 26 -0.86 21.70 -3.76
C PRO A 26 -1.63 20.65 -2.95
N VAL A 27 -1.64 19.41 -3.44
CA VAL A 27 -2.25 18.24 -2.79
C VAL A 27 -1.16 17.41 -2.11
N ARG A 28 -1.36 17.10 -0.83
CA ARG A 28 -0.46 16.27 -0.04
C ARG A 28 -0.97 14.84 0.03
N VAL A 29 -0.10 13.90 -0.31
CA VAL A 29 -0.35 12.45 -0.18
C VAL A 29 0.50 11.92 0.97
N LEU A 30 -0.13 11.53 2.08
CA LEU A 30 0.54 10.88 3.20
C LEU A 30 0.77 9.41 2.89
N VAL A 31 2.02 8.95 3.09
CA VAL A 31 2.44 7.54 2.98
C VAL A 31 2.95 7.08 4.34
N GLY A 32 2.33 6.04 4.90
CA GLY A 32 2.62 5.54 6.25
C GLY A 32 3.92 4.73 6.37
N TYR A 33 4.84 4.82 5.40
CA TYR A 33 6.05 4.00 5.29
C TYR A 33 7.24 4.86 4.93
N ALA A 34 8.45 4.35 5.22
CA ALA A 34 9.70 5.04 4.90
C ALA A 34 9.84 5.31 3.40
N ALA A 35 10.56 6.36 3.05
CA ALA A 35 10.94 6.63 1.67
C ALA A 35 11.70 5.42 1.07
N GLY A 36 11.41 5.11 -0.20
CA GLY A 36 11.94 3.93 -0.90
C GLY A 36 11.24 2.62 -0.55
N SER A 37 10.18 2.62 0.26
CA SER A 37 9.29 1.45 0.39
C SER A 37 8.44 1.26 -0.86
N SER A 38 7.88 0.05 -1.07
CA SER A 38 6.97 -0.22 -2.20
C SER A 38 5.81 0.76 -2.26
N THR A 39 5.24 1.13 -1.11
CA THR A 39 4.13 2.09 -1.05
C THR A 39 4.59 3.51 -1.41
N ASP A 40 5.79 3.91 -0.97
CA ASP A 40 6.36 5.21 -1.34
C ASP A 40 6.67 5.30 -2.84
N ILE A 41 7.28 4.26 -3.41
CA ILE A 41 7.63 4.20 -4.85
C ILE A 41 6.36 4.35 -5.70
N VAL A 42 5.34 3.55 -5.44
CA VAL A 42 4.06 3.60 -6.18
C VAL A 42 3.33 4.92 -5.93
N GLY A 43 3.28 5.39 -4.67
CA GLY A 43 2.69 6.66 -4.29
C GLY A 43 3.31 7.85 -5.02
N ARG A 44 4.64 7.86 -5.21
CA ARG A 44 5.35 8.91 -5.98
C ARG A 44 5.04 8.86 -7.48
N VAL A 45 4.97 7.66 -8.06
CA VAL A 45 4.54 7.52 -9.46
C VAL A 45 3.13 8.08 -9.63
N MET A 46 2.21 7.77 -8.73
CA MET A 46 0.84 8.28 -8.79
C MET A 46 0.77 9.78 -8.52
N ALA A 47 1.53 10.31 -7.57
CA ALA A 47 1.59 11.74 -7.29
C ALA A 47 2.10 12.54 -8.50
N ASP A 48 3.15 12.08 -9.18
CA ASP A 48 3.66 12.67 -10.42
C ASP A 48 2.59 12.66 -11.52
N ARG A 49 1.88 11.55 -11.72
CA ARG A 49 0.84 11.41 -12.74
C ARG A 49 -0.40 12.26 -12.45
N LEU A 50 -0.85 12.27 -11.20
CA LEU A 50 -1.96 13.14 -10.77
C LEU A 50 -1.58 14.61 -10.86
N GLY A 51 -0.35 14.98 -10.52
CA GLY A 51 0.15 16.33 -10.65
C GLY A 51 0.12 16.83 -12.10
N ALA A 52 0.53 16.00 -13.05
CA ALA A 52 0.45 16.28 -14.46
C ALA A 52 -1.01 16.41 -14.97
N HIS A 53 -1.90 15.53 -14.50
CA HIS A 53 -3.32 15.55 -14.83
C HIS A 53 -4.04 16.80 -14.31
N TRP A 54 -3.82 17.13 -13.05
CA TRP A 54 -4.43 18.30 -12.40
C TRP A 54 -3.74 19.62 -12.70
N LYS A 55 -2.57 19.60 -13.35
CA LYS A 55 -1.71 20.79 -13.55
C LYS A 55 -1.42 21.51 -12.24
N GLN A 56 -1.27 20.75 -11.17
CA GLN A 56 -1.04 21.24 -9.81
C GLN A 56 -0.02 20.35 -9.11
N THR A 57 0.72 20.93 -8.17
CA THR A 57 1.69 20.15 -7.39
C THR A 57 0.99 19.08 -6.55
N VAL A 58 1.40 17.81 -6.71
CA VAL A 58 1.04 16.70 -5.84
C VAL A 58 2.34 16.14 -5.24
N PHE A 59 2.45 16.08 -3.92
CA PHE A 59 3.67 15.63 -3.28
C PHE A 59 3.42 14.56 -2.22
N VAL A 60 4.38 13.65 -2.07
CA VAL A 60 4.36 12.60 -1.05
C VAL A 60 5.07 13.09 0.20
N GLU A 61 4.40 12.93 1.36
CA GLU A 61 4.97 13.08 2.69
C GLU A 61 4.99 11.73 3.40
N ASN A 62 6.18 11.25 3.78
CA ASN A 62 6.33 9.99 4.50
C ASN A 62 6.13 10.20 6.01
N ARG A 63 5.11 9.53 6.59
CA ARG A 63 4.86 9.42 8.04
C ARG A 63 4.90 7.98 8.47
N GLY A 64 6.10 7.39 8.45
CA GLY A 64 6.29 6.00 8.81
C GLY A 64 6.11 5.72 10.29
N GLY A 65 5.64 4.51 10.61
CA GLY A 65 5.50 3.99 11.96
C GLY A 65 4.16 3.31 12.21
N ALA A 66 4.13 2.38 13.17
CA ALA A 66 2.95 1.62 13.56
C ALA A 66 2.18 1.01 12.36
N ALA A 67 2.87 0.33 11.44
CA ALA A 67 2.30 -0.26 10.22
C ALA A 67 1.53 0.74 9.32
N GLY A 68 1.90 2.03 9.34
CA GLY A 68 1.24 3.09 8.58
C GLY A 68 0.13 3.82 9.33
N ASN A 69 -0.19 3.40 10.55
CA ASN A 69 -1.30 3.96 11.32
C ASN A 69 -1.10 5.44 11.67
N LEU A 70 0.15 5.93 11.80
CA LEU A 70 0.41 7.36 12.04
C LEU A 70 -0.05 8.24 10.87
N ALA A 71 0.14 7.81 9.64
CA ALA A 71 -0.35 8.52 8.47
C ALA A 71 -1.88 8.40 8.35
N ALA A 72 -2.42 7.22 8.60
CA ALA A 72 -3.86 6.96 8.54
C ALA A 72 -4.65 7.79 9.56
N ASP A 73 -4.16 7.88 10.82
CA ASP A 73 -4.75 8.72 11.87
C ASP A 73 -4.73 10.21 11.49
N ALA A 74 -3.60 10.68 10.94
CA ALA A 74 -3.47 12.06 10.49
C ALA A 74 -4.46 12.42 9.37
N VAL A 75 -4.72 11.49 8.43
CA VAL A 75 -5.70 11.71 7.35
C VAL A 75 -7.13 11.56 7.88
N ALA A 76 -7.42 10.59 8.74
CA ALA A 76 -8.74 10.42 9.36
C ALA A 76 -9.22 11.70 10.07
N LYS A 77 -8.29 12.47 10.65
CA LYS A 77 -8.55 13.74 11.36
C LYS A 77 -8.36 14.99 10.49
N ALA A 78 -8.00 14.84 9.22
CA ALA A 78 -7.81 15.97 8.31
C ALA A 78 -9.14 16.57 7.86
N GLN A 79 -9.08 17.78 7.31
CA GLN A 79 -10.23 18.41 6.67
C GLN A 79 -10.63 17.64 5.41
N GLY A 80 -11.93 17.49 5.16
CA GLY A 80 -12.48 16.83 3.97
C GLY A 80 -12.45 17.71 2.72
N ASP A 81 -11.40 18.52 2.55
CA ASP A 81 -11.25 19.47 1.44
C ASP A 81 -10.48 18.87 0.22
N GLY A 82 -10.08 17.60 0.32
CA GLY A 82 -9.37 16.87 -0.73
C GLY A 82 -7.86 17.14 -0.81
N TYR A 83 -7.31 18.07 -0.03
CA TYR A 83 -5.89 18.44 -0.10
C TYR A 83 -4.96 17.61 0.79
N THR A 84 -5.51 16.68 1.56
CA THR A 84 -4.75 15.69 2.31
C THR A 84 -5.34 14.32 2.05
N LEU A 85 -4.61 13.49 1.30
CA LEU A 85 -4.99 12.14 0.95
C LEU A 85 -4.05 11.14 1.62
N LEU A 86 -4.53 9.92 1.83
CA LEU A 86 -3.69 8.79 2.28
C LEU A 86 -3.46 7.86 1.09
N PHE A 87 -2.22 7.45 0.88
CA PHE A 87 -1.90 6.30 0.04
C PHE A 87 -1.46 5.15 0.94
N ALA A 88 -2.32 4.13 1.05
CA ALA A 88 -2.18 3.02 1.98
C ALA A 88 -2.05 1.68 1.27
N GLN A 89 -1.73 0.67 2.07
CA GLN A 89 -1.68 -0.73 1.68
C GLN A 89 -2.44 -1.60 2.69
N ASN A 90 -2.47 -2.90 2.48
CA ASN A 90 -3.21 -3.86 3.32
C ASN A 90 -2.83 -3.86 4.81
N GLY A 91 -1.69 -3.31 5.22
CA GLY A 91 -1.39 -3.02 6.63
C GLY A 91 -2.49 -2.20 7.34
N LEU A 92 -3.20 -1.34 6.59
CA LEU A 92 -4.36 -0.59 7.11
C LEU A 92 -5.51 -1.52 7.53
N ALA A 93 -5.88 -2.48 6.68
CA ALA A 93 -6.94 -3.45 6.97
C ALA A 93 -6.53 -4.44 8.07
N ILE A 94 -5.27 -4.87 8.05
CA ILE A 94 -4.70 -5.76 9.07
C ILE A 94 -4.71 -5.09 10.44
N SER A 95 -4.23 -3.86 10.54
CA SER A 95 -4.23 -3.09 11.79
C SER A 95 -5.65 -2.87 12.32
N ALA A 96 -6.60 -2.54 11.45
CA ALA A 96 -8.01 -2.39 11.83
C ALA A 96 -8.63 -3.69 12.36
N ALA A 97 -8.12 -4.84 11.93
CA ALA A 97 -8.59 -6.14 12.39
C ALA A 97 -7.94 -6.61 13.70
N ALA A 98 -6.65 -6.30 13.90
CA ALA A 98 -5.81 -6.93 14.92
C ALA A 98 -5.45 -6.01 16.09
N LEU A 99 -5.53 -4.69 15.91
CA LEU A 99 -5.15 -3.73 16.95
C LEU A 99 -6.40 -3.12 17.61
N PRO A 100 -6.69 -3.43 18.90
CA PRO A 100 -7.93 -2.99 19.54
C PRO A 100 -7.98 -1.49 19.87
N ASN A 101 -6.82 -0.84 19.99
CA ASN A 101 -6.70 0.53 20.52
C ASN A 101 -6.16 1.51 19.49
N LEU A 102 -6.64 1.44 18.23
CA LEU A 102 -6.31 2.47 17.25
C LEU A 102 -7.01 3.80 17.59
N PRO A 103 -6.32 4.96 17.42
CA PRO A 103 -6.89 6.28 17.71
C PRO A 103 -7.91 6.75 16.64
N TYR A 104 -8.20 5.92 15.65
CA TYR A 104 -9.16 6.12 14.56
C TYR A 104 -9.78 4.77 14.16
N SER A 105 -10.86 4.81 13.41
CA SER A 105 -11.47 3.63 12.79
C SER A 105 -11.28 3.67 11.27
N ALA A 106 -10.55 2.71 10.72
CA ALA A 106 -10.30 2.67 9.28
C ALA A 106 -11.60 2.55 8.47
N GLU A 107 -12.64 1.88 9.00
CA GLU A 107 -13.93 1.70 8.33
C GLU A 107 -14.85 2.93 8.43
N ARG A 108 -14.76 3.72 9.51
CA ARG A 108 -15.68 4.84 9.77
C ARG A 108 -15.09 6.20 9.43
N ASP A 109 -13.76 6.36 9.60
CA ASP A 109 -13.11 7.67 9.56
C ASP A 109 -12.35 7.87 8.24
N LEU A 110 -12.16 6.80 7.44
CA LEU A 110 -11.52 6.83 6.13
C LEU A 110 -12.47 6.37 5.03
N LEU A 111 -12.43 7.10 3.91
CA LEU A 111 -13.16 6.79 2.70
C LEU A 111 -12.21 6.18 1.66
N PRO A 112 -12.34 4.89 1.27
CA PRO A 112 -11.64 4.36 0.11
C PRO A 112 -12.05 5.12 -1.16
N LEU A 113 -11.07 5.66 -1.88
CA LEU A 113 -11.29 6.41 -3.11
C LEU A 113 -11.07 5.54 -4.35
N ALA A 114 -9.85 5.04 -4.52
CA ALA A 114 -9.50 4.25 -5.69
C ALA A 114 -8.42 3.23 -5.37
N PRO A 115 -8.52 1.98 -5.85
CA PRO A 115 -7.42 1.04 -5.83
C PRO A 115 -6.39 1.45 -6.89
N VAL A 116 -5.14 1.07 -6.68
CA VAL A 116 -4.04 1.36 -7.61
C VAL A 116 -3.30 0.09 -8.01
N ALA A 117 -2.92 -0.71 -7.04
CA ALA A 117 -2.08 -1.88 -7.26
C ALA A 117 -2.55 -3.10 -6.47
N ALA A 118 -2.38 -4.28 -7.06
CA ALA A 118 -2.49 -5.58 -6.41
C ALA A 118 -1.33 -6.45 -6.90
N THR A 119 -0.26 -6.52 -6.13
CA THR A 119 1.02 -7.07 -6.56
C THR A 119 1.46 -8.17 -5.59
N PRO A 120 2.05 -9.28 -6.05
CA PRO A 120 2.66 -10.24 -5.13
C PRO A 120 3.89 -9.65 -4.45
N HIS A 121 4.34 -10.33 -3.40
CA HIS A 121 5.68 -10.16 -2.87
C HIS A 121 6.65 -11.09 -3.61
N ILE A 122 7.93 -10.74 -3.58
CA ILE A 122 9.02 -11.60 -4.02
C ILE A 122 9.86 -11.98 -2.81
N LEU A 123 10.00 -13.27 -2.55
CA LEU A 123 10.84 -13.80 -1.49
C LEU A 123 12.29 -13.70 -1.92
N ILE A 124 13.06 -12.86 -1.26
CA ILE A 124 14.49 -12.63 -1.55
C ILE A 124 15.39 -13.03 -0.39
N VAL A 125 16.60 -13.41 -0.76
CA VAL A 125 17.73 -13.66 0.14
C VAL A 125 18.96 -12.90 -0.37
N GLY A 126 19.98 -12.76 0.45
CA GLY A 126 21.28 -12.25 -0.01
C GLY A 126 21.88 -13.14 -1.12
N PRO A 127 22.76 -12.59 -1.99
CA PRO A 127 23.30 -13.32 -3.14
C PRO A 127 24.09 -14.58 -2.72
N ASP A 128 24.77 -14.53 -1.56
CA ASP A 128 25.60 -15.61 -1.03
C ASP A 128 24.85 -16.56 -0.10
N PHE A 129 23.54 -16.35 0.11
CA PHE A 129 22.74 -17.22 0.97
C PHE A 129 22.69 -18.65 0.41
N PRO A 130 22.87 -19.70 1.26
CA PRO A 130 23.01 -21.09 0.77
C PRO A 130 21.81 -21.59 -0.04
N ALA A 131 20.56 -21.32 0.43
CA ALA A 131 19.36 -21.79 -0.24
C ALA A 131 19.16 -21.12 -1.60
N LYS A 132 18.87 -21.93 -2.62
CA LYS A 132 18.63 -21.50 -4.01
C LYS A 132 17.17 -21.53 -4.40
N ASN A 133 16.31 -22.12 -3.57
CA ASN A 133 14.87 -22.29 -3.78
C ASN A 133 14.15 -22.35 -2.43
N VAL A 134 12.80 -22.36 -2.49
CA VAL A 134 11.96 -22.38 -1.29
C VAL A 134 12.14 -23.67 -0.48
N GLN A 135 12.32 -24.81 -1.15
CA GLN A 135 12.48 -26.11 -0.46
C GLN A 135 13.78 -26.17 0.35
N GLU A 136 14.87 -25.64 -0.21
CA GLU A 136 16.15 -25.54 0.50
C GLU A 136 16.07 -24.58 1.70
N LEU A 137 15.35 -23.46 1.56
CA LEU A 137 15.11 -22.54 2.67
C LEU A 137 14.30 -23.22 3.80
N ILE A 138 13.26 -23.97 3.45
CA ILE A 138 12.45 -24.74 4.40
C ILE A 138 13.32 -25.81 5.08
N ALA A 139 14.14 -26.53 4.33
CA ALA A 139 15.04 -27.54 4.87
C ALA A 139 16.05 -26.94 5.87
N ALA A 140 16.65 -25.80 5.54
CA ALA A 140 17.56 -25.08 6.43
C ALA A 140 16.86 -24.61 7.72
N ALA A 141 15.62 -24.08 7.61
CA ALA A 141 14.84 -23.65 8.77
C ALA A 141 14.43 -24.81 9.68
N ARG A 142 14.16 -25.99 9.11
CA ARG A 142 13.83 -27.23 9.87
C ARG A 142 15.06 -27.83 10.56
N ALA A 143 16.23 -27.74 9.94
CA ALA A 143 17.47 -28.22 10.54
C ALA A 143 17.84 -27.44 11.80
N GLU A 144 17.55 -26.15 11.84
CA GLU A 144 17.88 -25.26 12.96
C GLU A 144 16.70 -24.36 13.35
N PRO A 145 15.67 -24.91 14.03
CA PRO A 145 14.47 -24.17 14.40
C PRO A 145 14.77 -22.92 15.26
N GLY A 146 14.28 -21.75 14.80
CA GLY A 146 14.49 -20.49 15.51
C GLY A 146 15.84 -19.81 15.25
N LYS A 147 16.69 -20.34 14.37
CA LYS A 147 17.95 -19.67 13.96
C LYS A 147 17.77 -18.72 12.78
N LEU A 148 16.99 -19.12 11.78
CA LEU A 148 16.72 -18.23 10.65
C LEU A 148 15.84 -17.06 11.07
N THR A 149 16.12 -15.91 10.49
CA THR A 149 15.37 -14.67 10.71
C THR A 149 14.74 -14.20 9.41
N PHE A 150 13.60 -13.52 9.49
CA PHE A 150 13.02 -12.87 8.34
C PHE A 150 12.71 -11.40 8.63
N ALA A 151 12.94 -10.56 7.64
CA ALA A 151 12.67 -9.12 7.74
C ALA A 151 11.23 -8.79 7.37
N SER A 152 10.72 -7.68 7.90
CA SER A 152 9.52 -7.03 7.41
C SER A 152 9.65 -5.51 7.44
N SER A 153 8.75 -4.83 6.74
CA SER A 153 8.62 -3.37 6.80
C SER A 153 7.92 -2.85 8.06
N GLY A 154 7.64 -3.73 9.02
CA GLY A 154 7.04 -3.45 10.32
C GLY A 154 6.01 -4.49 10.75
N VAL A 155 5.77 -4.59 12.05
CA VAL A 155 4.78 -5.50 12.63
C VAL A 155 3.39 -5.20 12.05
N GLY A 156 2.66 -6.24 11.64
CA GLY A 156 1.31 -6.12 11.06
C GLY A 156 1.27 -5.70 9.59
N ASN A 157 2.41 -5.53 8.93
CA ASN A 157 2.44 -5.29 7.48
C ASN A 157 2.31 -6.59 6.68
N SER A 158 2.01 -6.47 5.39
CA SER A 158 1.80 -7.61 4.50
C SER A 158 3.00 -8.54 4.41
N ASP A 159 4.20 -7.99 4.37
CA ASP A 159 5.46 -8.74 4.32
C ASP A 159 5.74 -9.50 5.63
N HIS A 160 5.37 -8.95 6.79
CA HIS A 160 5.35 -9.69 8.05
C HIS A 160 4.41 -10.89 7.98
N LEU A 161 3.16 -10.65 7.54
CA LEU A 161 2.17 -11.73 7.45
C LEU A 161 2.51 -12.77 6.37
N CYS A 162 3.21 -12.38 5.30
CA CYS A 162 3.78 -13.34 4.35
C CYS A 162 4.76 -14.29 5.06
N GLY A 163 5.63 -13.75 5.92
CA GLY A 163 6.59 -14.55 6.70
C GLY A 163 5.90 -15.47 7.70
N GLU A 164 4.90 -14.99 8.43
CA GLU A 164 4.15 -15.81 9.39
C GLU A 164 3.32 -16.89 8.70
N LEU A 165 2.65 -16.56 7.58
CA LEU A 165 1.96 -17.54 6.76
C LEU A 165 2.92 -18.61 6.22
N PHE A 166 4.12 -18.20 5.81
CA PHE A 166 5.17 -19.12 5.35
C PHE A 166 5.63 -20.05 6.48
N ASN A 167 5.92 -19.49 7.67
CA ASN A 167 6.27 -20.25 8.85
C ASN A 167 5.20 -21.32 9.18
N MET A 168 3.94 -20.91 9.19
CA MET A 168 2.81 -21.78 9.52
C MET A 168 2.64 -22.89 8.46
N MET A 169 2.59 -22.55 7.19
CA MET A 169 2.33 -23.52 6.12
C MET A 169 3.49 -24.46 5.87
N ALA A 170 4.74 -23.99 6.03
CA ALA A 170 5.94 -24.82 5.89
C ALA A 170 6.25 -25.64 7.15
N GLY A 171 5.57 -25.40 8.27
CA GLY A 171 5.86 -26.04 9.55
C GLY A 171 7.28 -25.74 10.03
N ILE A 172 7.71 -24.48 9.92
CA ILE A 172 9.03 -23.98 10.32
C ILE A 172 8.91 -22.91 11.40
N ARG A 173 10.03 -22.60 12.04
CA ARG A 173 10.15 -21.52 13.00
C ARG A 173 11.30 -20.59 12.61
N ALA A 174 10.98 -19.45 11.98
CA ALA A 174 11.91 -18.36 11.77
C ALA A 174 11.51 -17.15 12.64
N ILE A 175 12.50 -16.36 13.06
CA ILE A 175 12.29 -15.22 13.96
C ILE A 175 12.04 -13.96 13.13
N HIS A 176 10.98 -13.23 13.43
CA HIS A 176 10.66 -11.96 12.80
C HIS A 176 11.57 -10.82 13.28
N VAL A 177 12.09 -10.02 12.34
CA VAL A 177 12.87 -8.81 12.58
C VAL A 177 12.17 -7.62 11.90
N PRO A 178 11.45 -6.77 12.66
CA PRO A 178 10.72 -5.64 12.10
C PRO A 178 11.64 -4.44 11.82
N TYR A 179 11.40 -3.77 10.68
CA TYR A 179 12.03 -2.52 10.27
C TYR A 179 11.00 -1.39 10.05
N LYS A 180 11.47 -0.14 9.93
CA LYS A 180 10.60 1.01 9.60
C LYS A 180 10.38 1.17 8.09
N GLY A 181 10.18 0.06 7.36
CA GLY A 181 9.98 0.03 5.91
C GLY A 181 10.91 -0.96 5.21
N GLY A 182 10.64 -1.23 3.93
CA GLY A 182 11.38 -2.22 3.16
C GLY A 182 12.82 -1.84 2.84
N ALA A 183 13.11 -0.55 2.64
CA ALA A 183 14.47 -0.10 2.31
C ALA A 183 15.50 -0.42 3.42
N PRO A 184 15.26 -0.12 4.71
CA PRO A 184 16.18 -0.56 5.77
C PRO A 184 16.22 -2.09 5.94
N ALA A 185 15.13 -2.82 5.71
CA ALA A 185 15.14 -4.28 5.74
C ALA A 185 16.13 -4.88 4.73
N VAL A 186 16.14 -4.36 3.52
CA VAL A 186 17.06 -4.77 2.44
C VAL A 186 18.54 -4.60 2.84
N GLN A 187 18.88 -3.55 3.60
CA GLN A 187 20.26 -3.29 4.03
C GLN A 187 20.83 -4.40 4.93
N ASP A 188 19.98 -5.17 5.60
CA ASP A 188 20.39 -6.28 6.45
C ASP A 188 20.20 -7.64 5.79
N VAL A 189 19.29 -7.76 4.82
CA VAL A 189 19.07 -9.00 4.06
C VAL A 189 20.18 -9.23 3.03
N ILE A 190 20.61 -8.19 2.29
CA ILE A 190 21.66 -8.33 1.26
C ILE A 190 22.95 -8.90 1.86
N PRO A 191 23.53 -8.37 2.95
CA PRO A 191 24.74 -8.93 3.55
C PRO A 191 24.51 -10.18 4.40
N GLY A 192 23.25 -10.68 4.50
CA GLY A 192 22.91 -11.90 5.24
C GLY A 192 22.77 -11.74 6.76
N ARG A 193 22.66 -10.52 7.31
CA ARG A 193 22.37 -10.31 8.73
C ARG A 193 20.97 -10.80 9.10
N VAL A 194 20.03 -10.69 8.16
CA VAL A 194 18.70 -11.31 8.21
C VAL A 194 18.59 -12.24 7.01
N ALA A 195 18.09 -13.45 7.22
CA ALA A 195 18.16 -14.52 6.24
C ALA A 195 17.33 -14.25 4.97
N TYR A 196 16.06 -13.80 5.14
CA TYR A 196 15.18 -13.59 4.01
C TYR A 196 14.15 -12.48 4.24
N TYR A 197 13.53 -12.04 3.14
CA TYR A 197 12.52 -10.98 3.15
C TYR A 197 11.49 -11.19 2.04
N PHE A 198 10.22 -11.05 2.39
CA PHE A 198 9.13 -10.98 1.42
C PHE A 198 9.00 -9.53 0.92
N ALA A 199 9.87 -9.14 0.01
CA ALA A 199 9.91 -7.78 -0.49
C ALA A 199 8.72 -7.50 -1.43
N GLY A 200 8.11 -6.32 -1.33
CA GLY A 200 7.21 -5.87 -2.39
C GLY A 200 7.98 -5.75 -3.73
N MET A 201 7.33 -6.06 -4.85
CA MET A 201 7.96 -6.05 -6.18
C MET A 201 8.77 -4.79 -6.49
N PRO A 202 8.27 -3.55 -6.22
CA PRO A 202 9.04 -2.33 -6.49
C PRO A 202 10.39 -2.25 -5.77
N VAL A 203 10.54 -2.93 -4.64
CA VAL A 203 11.79 -3.01 -3.87
C VAL A 203 12.63 -4.21 -4.29
N GLY A 204 12.00 -5.39 -4.37
CA GLY A 204 12.73 -6.65 -4.57
C GLY A 204 13.18 -6.88 -6.01
N LEU A 205 12.34 -6.58 -7.00
CA LEU A 205 12.64 -6.88 -8.40
C LEU A 205 13.89 -6.19 -8.94
N PRO A 206 14.14 -4.89 -8.68
CA PRO A 206 15.40 -4.26 -9.12
C PRO A 206 16.66 -4.89 -8.49
N LEU A 207 16.56 -5.36 -7.25
CA LEU A 207 17.68 -6.04 -6.57
C LEU A 207 17.98 -7.39 -7.19
N VAL A 208 16.94 -8.14 -7.56
CA VAL A 208 17.08 -9.42 -8.26
C VAL A 208 17.65 -9.21 -9.65
N ASN A 209 17.11 -8.26 -10.42
CA ASN A 209 17.59 -7.96 -11.78
C ASN A 209 19.06 -7.49 -11.82
N SER A 210 19.51 -6.81 -10.77
CA SER A 210 20.91 -6.38 -10.64
C SER A 210 21.85 -7.41 -9.98
N GLY A 211 21.35 -8.61 -9.63
CA GLY A 211 22.12 -9.65 -8.96
C GLY A 211 22.49 -9.35 -7.50
N ARG A 212 21.97 -8.27 -6.92
CA ARG A 212 22.22 -7.89 -5.52
C ARG A 212 21.43 -8.74 -4.52
N ALA A 213 20.36 -9.38 -4.96
CA ALA A 213 19.59 -10.35 -4.20
C ALA A 213 19.23 -11.53 -5.09
N ARG A 214 18.98 -12.69 -4.48
CA ARG A 214 18.43 -13.86 -5.16
C ARG A 214 16.96 -13.99 -4.84
N ALA A 215 16.13 -14.16 -5.87
CA ALA A 215 14.72 -14.51 -5.69
C ALA A 215 14.59 -16.02 -5.49
N LEU A 216 13.85 -16.43 -4.47
CA LEU A 216 13.48 -17.82 -4.24
C LEU A 216 12.07 -18.15 -4.75
N GLY A 217 11.14 -17.17 -4.73
CA GLY A 217 9.77 -17.38 -5.19
C GLY A 217 8.93 -16.12 -5.17
N VAL A 218 7.80 -16.14 -5.85
CA VAL A 218 6.76 -15.11 -5.76
C VAL A 218 5.55 -15.64 -5.00
N THR A 219 4.82 -14.73 -4.34
CA THR A 219 3.70 -15.09 -3.46
C THR A 219 2.37 -15.25 -4.17
N SER A 220 2.30 -15.02 -5.49
CA SER A 220 1.12 -15.23 -6.32
C SER A 220 0.91 -16.71 -6.64
N LYS A 221 -0.34 -17.09 -6.97
CA LYS A 221 -0.67 -18.44 -7.44
C LYS A 221 -0.01 -18.80 -8.77
N GLN A 222 0.16 -17.81 -9.64
CA GLN A 222 0.80 -17.97 -10.94
C GLN A 222 2.07 -17.13 -10.98
N ARG A 223 3.01 -17.52 -11.85
CA ARG A 223 4.23 -16.73 -12.07
C ARG A 223 3.88 -15.32 -12.48
N PHE A 224 4.60 -14.37 -11.90
CA PHE A 224 4.31 -12.96 -12.10
C PHE A 224 4.94 -12.46 -13.41
N PRO A 225 4.19 -11.75 -14.28
CA PRO A 225 4.70 -11.34 -15.60
C PRO A 225 5.97 -10.50 -15.55
N ALA A 226 6.18 -9.67 -14.52
CA ALA A 226 7.41 -8.90 -14.37
C ALA A 226 8.61 -9.72 -13.87
N ALA A 227 8.39 -10.98 -13.41
CA ALA A 227 9.42 -11.91 -12.96
C ALA A 227 9.13 -13.35 -13.45
N PRO A 228 9.01 -13.60 -14.78
CA PRO A 228 8.48 -14.85 -15.33
C PRO A 228 9.37 -16.06 -15.03
N ASN A 229 10.66 -15.83 -14.76
CA ASN A 229 11.62 -16.88 -14.44
C ASN A 229 11.65 -17.25 -12.95
N VAL A 230 10.96 -16.47 -12.08
CA VAL A 230 10.85 -16.75 -10.65
C VAL A 230 9.64 -17.65 -10.43
N PRO A 231 9.81 -18.90 -9.90
CA PRO A 231 8.70 -19.79 -9.64
C PRO A 231 7.83 -19.24 -8.50
N THR A 232 6.58 -19.70 -8.40
CA THR A 232 5.76 -19.37 -7.25
C THR A 232 6.17 -20.21 -6.04
N ILE A 233 5.86 -19.74 -4.83
CA ILE A 233 6.02 -20.52 -3.61
C ILE A 233 5.10 -21.75 -3.66
N ALA A 234 3.90 -21.60 -4.28
CA ALA A 234 2.95 -22.68 -4.49
C ALA A 234 3.53 -23.82 -5.34
N GLU A 235 4.24 -23.51 -6.45
CA GLU A 235 4.92 -24.49 -7.31
C GLU A 235 6.01 -25.27 -6.55
N GLN A 236 6.53 -24.70 -5.46
CA GLN A 236 7.64 -25.24 -4.70
C GLN A 236 7.22 -25.97 -3.40
N GLY A 237 6.03 -26.55 -3.37
CA GLY A 237 5.59 -27.44 -2.29
C GLY A 237 4.66 -26.83 -1.25
N LEU A 238 4.20 -25.58 -1.45
CA LEU A 238 3.17 -24.97 -0.61
C LEU A 238 1.96 -24.54 -1.46
N PRO A 239 1.17 -25.48 -2.02
CA PRO A 239 0.20 -25.22 -3.09
C PRO A 239 -0.92 -24.25 -2.72
N GLN A 240 -1.19 -24.04 -1.42
CA GLN A 240 -2.19 -23.10 -0.93
C GLN A 240 -1.60 -21.73 -0.55
N TYR A 241 -0.27 -21.54 -0.71
CA TYR A 241 0.37 -20.28 -0.36
C TYR A 241 0.01 -19.20 -1.38
N GLU A 242 -0.62 -18.15 -0.91
CA GLU A 242 -0.92 -16.96 -1.69
C GLU A 242 -0.97 -15.73 -0.79
N ALA A 243 -0.27 -14.66 -1.20
CA ALA A 243 -0.34 -13.37 -0.55
C ALA A 243 -0.19 -12.23 -1.57
N THR A 244 -1.00 -11.20 -1.41
CA THR A 244 -1.03 -10.03 -2.31
C THR A 244 -0.89 -8.75 -1.50
N LEU A 245 -0.07 -7.84 -2.00
CA LEU A 245 0.03 -6.47 -1.53
C LEU A 245 -0.90 -5.60 -2.38
N TRP A 246 -2.00 -5.13 -1.82
CA TRP A 246 -2.82 -4.11 -2.47
C TRP A 246 -2.44 -2.71 -1.98
N GLN A 247 -2.63 -1.72 -2.83
CA GLN A 247 -2.38 -0.30 -2.53
C GLN A 247 -3.47 0.56 -3.14
N GLY A 248 -3.85 1.64 -2.44
CA GLY A 248 -4.91 2.52 -2.91
C GLY A 248 -4.96 3.85 -2.17
N PHE A 249 -5.75 4.77 -2.73
CA PHE A 249 -6.02 6.08 -2.16
C PHE A 249 -7.21 6.07 -1.23
N PHE A 250 -7.10 6.87 -0.16
CA PHE A 250 -8.15 7.13 0.82
C PHE A 250 -8.21 8.63 1.13
N ALA A 251 -9.38 9.08 1.54
CA ALA A 251 -9.62 10.41 2.07
C ALA A 251 -10.24 10.34 3.48
N PRO A 252 -10.27 11.44 4.25
CA PRO A 252 -11.09 11.48 5.44
C PRO A 252 -12.57 11.33 5.07
N VAL A 253 -13.35 10.66 5.92
CA VAL A 253 -14.79 10.42 5.65
C VAL A 253 -15.60 11.71 5.52
N SER A 254 -15.10 12.81 6.08
CA SER A 254 -15.72 14.15 6.00
C SER A 254 -15.66 14.79 4.60
N ILE A 255 -14.95 14.17 3.63
CA ILE A 255 -14.91 14.68 2.25
C ILE A 255 -16.33 14.64 1.64
N SER A 256 -16.68 15.67 0.85
CA SER A 256 -17.98 15.64 0.18
C SER A 256 -18.06 14.49 -0.84
N PRO A 257 -19.23 13.84 -1.00
CA PRO A 257 -19.39 12.76 -1.97
C PRO A 257 -18.99 13.14 -3.40
N VAL A 258 -19.28 14.38 -3.81
CA VAL A 258 -18.94 14.91 -5.13
C VAL A 258 -17.43 15.01 -5.32
N LEU A 259 -16.71 15.57 -4.34
CA LEU A 259 -15.26 15.70 -4.41
C LEU A 259 -14.57 14.33 -4.32
N GLY A 260 -15.06 13.44 -3.46
CA GLY A 260 -14.55 12.07 -3.36
C GLY A 260 -14.69 11.30 -4.68
N ALA A 261 -15.85 11.41 -5.34
CA ALA A 261 -16.08 10.78 -6.65
C ALA A 261 -15.21 11.39 -7.74
N LEU A 262 -15.00 12.72 -7.74
CA LEU A 262 -14.10 13.40 -8.68
C LEU A 262 -12.67 12.87 -8.55
N ILE A 263 -12.10 12.86 -7.33
CA ILE A 263 -10.74 12.37 -7.10
C ILE A 263 -10.62 10.89 -7.51
N ALA A 264 -11.59 10.06 -7.18
CA ALA A 264 -11.60 8.65 -7.57
C ALA A 264 -11.57 8.49 -9.10
N SER A 265 -12.41 9.23 -9.82
CA SER A 265 -12.45 9.23 -11.28
C SER A 265 -11.14 9.73 -11.92
N ASP A 266 -10.51 10.72 -11.32
CA ASP A 266 -9.21 11.24 -11.80
C ASP A 266 -8.10 10.21 -11.61
N VAL A 267 -8.06 9.50 -10.46
CA VAL A 267 -7.13 8.39 -10.23
C VAL A 267 -7.35 7.28 -11.25
N GLU A 268 -8.60 6.86 -11.50
CA GLU A 268 -8.92 5.86 -12.51
C GLU A 268 -8.50 6.30 -13.91
N THR A 269 -8.72 7.57 -14.25
CA THR A 269 -8.32 8.17 -15.54
C THR A 269 -6.81 8.12 -15.72
N VAL A 270 -6.06 8.52 -14.70
CA VAL A 270 -4.59 8.49 -14.69
C VAL A 270 -4.06 7.04 -14.81
N LEU A 271 -4.68 6.06 -14.13
CA LEU A 271 -4.28 4.65 -14.22
C LEU A 271 -4.51 4.05 -15.62
N LYS A 272 -5.45 4.57 -16.40
CA LYS A 272 -5.70 4.13 -17.80
C LYS A 272 -4.70 4.68 -18.81
N GLN A 273 -3.93 5.71 -18.45
CA GLN A 273 -2.94 6.32 -19.35
C GLN A 273 -1.77 5.34 -19.63
N PRO A 274 -1.37 5.16 -20.90
CA PRO A 274 -0.30 4.22 -21.27
C PRO A 274 1.01 4.46 -20.55
N ASP A 275 1.42 5.74 -20.40
CA ASP A 275 2.67 6.11 -19.73
C ASP A 275 2.65 5.86 -18.22
N THR A 276 1.48 5.96 -17.58
CA THR A 276 1.29 5.56 -16.18
C THR A 276 1.44 4.05 -16.02
N ARG A 277 0.77 3.27 -16.88
CA ARG A 277 0.86 1.81 -16.90
C ARG A 277 2.30 1.36 -17.11
N GLU A 278 3.00 1.94 -18.07
CA GLU A 278 4.40 1.64 -18.36
C GLU A 278 5.31 1.94 -17.15
N LYS A 279 5.14 3.10 -16.50
CA LYS A 279 5.93 3.45 -15.31
C LYS A 279 5.68 2.49 -14.15
N LEU A 280 4.43 2.10 -13.90
CA LEU A 280 4.09 1.14 -12.86
C LEU A 280 4.60 -0.27 -13.19
N ALA A 281 4.49 -0.71 -14.43
CA ALA A 281 5.02 -1.99 -14.88
C ALA A 281 6.56 -2.08 -14.76
N LYS A 282 7.29 -0.98 -15.06
CA LYS A 282 8.75 -0.90 -14.91
C LYS A 282 9.22 -1.13 -13.47
N VAL A 283 8.39 -0.76 -12.50
CA VAL A 283 8.67 -1.03 -11.08
C VAL A 283 8.00 -2.31 -10.57
N GLY A 284 7.53 -3.16 -11.48
CA GLY A 284 6.97 -4.48 -11.14
C GLY A 284 5.59 -4.41 -10.49
N VAL A 285 4.78 -3.40 -10.81
CA VAL A 285 3.43 -3.24 -10.26
C VAL A 285 2.39 -3.82 -11.21
N ALA A 286 1.51 -4.68 -10.69
CA ALA A 286 0.24 -5.03 -11.33
C ALA A 286 -0.86 -4.09 -10.87
N LEU A 287 -1.68 -3.61 -11.80
CA LEU A 287 -2.78 -2.72 -11.48
C LEU A 287 -3.90 -3.49 -10.77
N PHE A 288 -4.55 -2.83 -9.84
CA PHE A 288 -5.83 -3.27 -9.31
C PHE A 288 -6.93 -2.59 -10.12
N GLU A 289 -7.36 -3.25 -11.19
CA GLU A 289 -8.35 -2.69 -12.12
C GLU A 289 -9.77 -2.83 -11.56
N ASP A 290 -10.16 -1.88 -10.73
CA ASP A 290 -11.50 -1.82 -10.15
C ASP A 290 -11.91 -0.36 -9.89
N ASN A 291 -13.21 -0.13 -9.61
CA ASN A 291 -13.74 1.21 -9.32
C ASN A 291 -13.88 1.46 -7.82
N GLN A 292 -14.22 2.71 -7.45
CA GLN A 292 -14.38 3.11 -6.07
C GLN A 292 -15.37 2.22 -5.29
N ALA A 293 -16.52 1.88 -5.87
CA ALA A 293 -17.54 1.10 -5.18
C ALA A 293 -17.07 -0.33 -4.88
N SER A 294 -16.40 -0.96 -5.81
CA SER A 294 -15.78 -2.29 -5.64
C SER A 294 -14.64 -2.24 -4.64
N PHE A 295 -13.80 -1.18 -4.68
CA PHE A 295 -12.71 -1.02 -3.73
C PHE A 295 -13.21 -0.85 -2.28
N ARG A 296 -14.31 -0.14 -2.08
CA ARG A 296 -14.95 -0.06 -0.75
C ARG A 296 -15.39 -1.43 -0.25
N ARG A 297 -16.08 -2.22 -1.10
CA ARG A 297 -16.48 -3.58 -0.73
C ARG A 297 -15.28 -4.48 -0.45
N PHE A 298 -14.26 -4.41 -1.29
CA PHE A 298 -13.01 -5.14 -1.13
C PHE A 298 -12.35 -4.80 0.20
N PHE A 299 -12.20 -3.51 0.54
CA PHE A 299 -11.56 -3.07 1.79
C PHE A 299 -12.30 -3.58 3.03
N SER A 300 -13.63 -3.48 3.06
CA SER A 300 -14.43 -4.04 4.17
C SER A 300 -14.32 -5.56 4.26
N ALA A 301 -14.32 -6.26 3.13
CA ALA A 301 -14.15 -7.71 3.08
C ALA A 301 -12.74 -8.13 3.53
N ASP A 302 -11.70 -7.38 3.19
CA ASP A 302 -10.32 -7.64 3.62
C ASP A 302 -10.18 -7.47 5.13
N ILE A 303 -10.75 -6.41 5.73
CA ILE A 303 -10.81 -6.26 7.20
C ILE A 303 -11.54 -7.44 7.85
N ALA A 304 -12.68 -7.87 7.32
CA ALA A 304 -13.43 -9.00 7.85
C ALA A 304 -12.63 -10.31 7.78
N LYS A 305 -11.94 -10.56 6.66
CA LYS A 305 -11.01 -11.68 6.47
C LYS A 305 -9.93 -11.70 7.55
N TRP A 306 -9.29 -10.56 7.78
CA TRP A 306 -8.23 -10.45 8.79
C TRP A 306 -8.78 -10.60 10.21
N LYS A 307 -9.96 -10.04 10.54
CA LYS A 307 -10.65 -10.27 11.83
C LYS A 307 -10.90 -11.76 12.09
N ALA A 308 -11.36 -12.48 11.07
CA ALA A 308 -11.58 -13.92 11.17
C ALA A 308 -10.26 -14.69 11.40
N LEU A 309 -9.19 -14.34 10.68
CA LEU A 309 -7.87 -14.96 10.83
C LEU A 309 -7.28 -14.71 12.21
N VAL A 310 -7.25 -13.47 12.69
CA VAL A 310 -6.76 -13.10 14.01
C VAL A 310 -7.49 -13.89 15.11
N LYS A 311 -8.82 -14.00 14.99
CA LYS A 311 -9.64 -14.77 15.93
C LYS A 311 -9.32 -16.26 15.91
N SER A 312 -9.11 -16.87 14.74
CA SER A 312 -8.88 -18.31 14.59
C SER A 312 -7.45 -18.74 14.97
N THR A 313 -6.47 -17.85 14.79
CA THR A 313 -5.05 -18.16 15.02
C THR A 313 -4.52 -17.61 16.35
N ASN A 314 -5.31 -16.80 17.06
CA ASN A 314 -4.87 -16.05 18.25
C ASN A 314 -3.60 -15.22 17.95
N LEU A 315 -3.47 -14.73 16.72
CA LEU A 315 -2.33 -13.95 16.24
C LEU A 315 -2.26 -12.64 17.01
N LYS A 316 -1.18 -12.45 17.76
CA LYS A 316 -0.87 -11.18 18.41
C LYS A 316 0.11 -10.40 17.57
N LEU A 317 -0.28 -9.19 17.18
CA LEU A 317 0.58 -8.23 16.50
C LEU A 317 1.10 -7.23 17.56
N GLU A 318 1.99 -7.72 18.43
CA GLU A 318 2.65 -6.90 19.44
C GLU A 318 4.04 -6.48 18.99
#